data_8b974f0ebf19de2b7ee7238f437fa037
#
_entry.id   8b974f0ebf19de2b7ee7238f437fa037
#
_cell.length_a   1.000
_cell.length_b   1.000
_cell.length_c   1.000
_cell.angle_alpha   90.00
_cell.angle_beta   90.00
_cell.angle_gamma   90.00
#
_symmetry.space_group_name_H-M   'P 1'
#
loop_
_entity.id
_entity.type
_entity.pdbx_description
1 polymer ?
#
loop_
_entity_poly.entity_id
_entity_poly.type
_entity_poly.pdbx_seq_one_letter_code
_entity_poly.pdbx_strand_id
1 'polypeptide(L)'
;YFKSMSLIVMKFGGTSVANINKIRNVASIVEKETNGNKLVIVLSAMAGETNKMQQYIDEISSDSKLENDLILTSGESVTIALLSAILKKKKIRSIPLLGWQVPIITDENYQKAKILNIDKERINDFFKQHDVLIIAGFQGINSLGFVTSLGRGGSDTTAVAIASAIEADRCDIYTDVDGVYNADPNLVPKAKKIPKLAFEEMLEMSSLGAKVLHTRSVELAMKNNLTLQVLSSIT
;
A
#
# COMPACT_ATOMS: atom_id res chain seq x y z
N TYR A 1 -23.04 20.10 12.23
CA TYR A 1 -21.97 19.18 12.66
C TYR A 1 -20.79 19.39 11.74
N PHE A 2 -19.70 20.01 12.22
CA PHE A 2 -18.43 20.00 11.51
C PHE A 2 -17.91 18.56 11.56
N LYS A 3 -17.85 17.88 10.41
CA LYS A 3 -17.18 16.58 10.29
C LYS A 3 -15.69 16.82 10.62
N SER A 4 -15.17 16.22 11.67
CA SER A 4 -13.75 16.30 11.99
C SER A 4 -12.96 15.77 10.79
N MET A 5 -11.90 16.48 10.43
CA MET A 5 -10.97 16.06 9.37
C MET A 5 -10.28 14.77 9.79
N SER A 6 -10.47 13.72 9.02
CA SER A 6 -9.83 12.42 9.27
C SER A 6 -8.56 12.25 8.46
N LEU A 7 -7.60 11.53 9.03
CA LEU A 7 -6.37 11.11 8.37
C LEU A 7 -6.50 9.62 8.01
N ILE A 8 -6.54 9.33 6.71
CA ILE A 8 -6.85 7.99 6.21
C ILE A 8 -5.69 7.52 5.33
N VAL A 9 -5.27 6.28 5.55
CA VAL A 9 -4.34 5.60 4.63
C VAL A 9 -5.14 4.62 3.77
N MET A 10 -4.96 4.68 2.46
CA MET A 10 -5.65 3.82 1.49
C MET A 10 -4.60 3.10 0.65
N LYS A 11 -4.62 1.77 0.63
CA LYS A 11 -3.72 0.99 -0.21
C LYS A 11 -4.46 0.36 -1.37
N PHE A 12 -3.89 0.45 -2.57
CA PHE A 12 -4.41 -0.22 -3.76
C PHE A 12 -3.38 -1.20 -4.31
N GLY A 13 -3.79 -2.46 -4.45
CA GLY A 13 -2.96 -3.54 -5.00
C GLY A 13 -2.78 -3.45 -6.53
N GLY A 14 -1.89 -4.27 -7.08
CA GLY A 14 -1.57 -4.27 -8.50
C GLY A 14 -2.78 -4.51 -9.41
N THR A 15 -3.74 -5.34 -9.01
CA THR A 15 -5.01 -5.56 -9.75
C THR A 15 -5.89 -4.32 -9.79
N SER A 16 -5.83 -3.48 -8.75
CA SER A 16 -6.56 -2.21 -8.67
C SER A 16 -5.96 -1.11 -9.56
N VAL A 17 -4.69 -1.23 -9.93
CA VAL A 17 -3.94 -0.27 -10.76
C VAL A 17 -3.39 -0.90 -12.05
N ALA A 18 -3.94 -2.02 -12.49
CA ALA A 18 -3.42 -2.84 -13.58
C ALA A 18 -3.35 -2.13 -14.95
N ASN A 19 -4.10 -1.06 -15.13
CA ASN A 19 -4.10 -0.24 -16.37
C ASN A 19 -4.66 1.16 -16.08
N ILE A 20 -4.59 2.03 -17.08
CA ILE A 20 -5.03 3.43 -16.97
C ILE A 20 -6.51 3.57 -16.54
N ASN A 21 -7.40 2.70 -17.01
CA ASN A 21 -8.81 2.76 -16.63
C ASN A 21 -9.02 2.39 -15.15
N LYS A 22 -8.29 1.41 -14.66
CA LYS A 22 -8.27 1.05 -13.23
C LYS A 22 -7.71 2.20 -12.38
N ILE A 23 -6.63 2.86 -12.81
CA ILE A 23 -6.09 4.03 -12.11
C ILE A 23 -7.10 5.20 -12.11
N ARG A 24 -7.87 5.41 -13.20
CA ARG A 24 -8.97 6.39 -13.20
C ARG A 24 -10.06 6.04 -12.18
N ASN A 25 -10.38 4.75 -12.04
CA ASN A 25 -11.33 4.30 -11.01
C ASN A 25 -10.79 4.58 -9.60
N VAL A 26 -9.52 4.26 -9.33
CA VAL A 26 -8.84 4.61 -8.06
C VAL A 26 -8.92 6.13 -7.83
N ALA A 27 -8.65 6.95 -8.85
CA ALA A 27 -8.76 8.41 -8.72
C ALA A 27 -10.18 8.86 -8.34
N SER A 28 -11.22 8.18 -8.81
CA SER A 28 -12.60 8.50 -8.44
C SER A 28 -12.94 8.08 -7.01
N ILE A 29 -12.38 6.98 -6.52
CA ILE A 29 -12.49 6.57 -5.12
C ILE A 29 -11.79 7.60 -4.22
N VAL A 30 -10.54 7.96 -4.55
CA VAL A 30 -9.76 8.95 -3.80
C VAL A 30 -10.48 10.30 -3.76
N GLU A 31 -11.02 10.77 -4.90
CA GLU A 31 -11.77 12.04 -4.99
C GLU A 31 -12.96 12.08 -4.01
N LYS A 32 -13.70 11.00 -3.88
CA LYS A 32 -14.82 10.92 -2.91
C LYS A 32 -14.35 11.03 -1.47
N GLU A 33 -13.20 10.44 -1.14
CA GLU A 33 -12.66 10.43 0.22
C GLU A 33 -11.93 11.74 0.59
N THR A 34 -11.50 12.55 -0.39
CA THR A 34 -10.81 13.84 -0.10
C THR A 34 -11.72 14.88 0.53
N ASN A 35 -13.03 14.69 0.55
CA ASN A 35 -13.99 15.68 1.06
C ASN A 35 -13.86 15.86 2.57
N GLY A 36 -13.00 16.78 2.99
CA GLY A 36 -12.71 17.10 4.39
C GLY A 36 -11.68 16.16 5.06
N ASN A 37 -10.97 15.32 4.30
CA ASN A 37 -9.98 14.39 4.84
C ASN A 37 -8.58 14.65 4.26
N LYS A 38 -7.55 14.26 5.01
CA LYS A 38 -6.17 14.09 4.54
C LYS A 38 -5.93 12.63 4.19
N LEU A 39 -5.35 12.37 3.02
CA LEU A 39 -5.19 11.02 2.52
C LEU A 39 -3.72 10.68 2.24
N VAL A 40 -3.30 9.50 2.69
CA VAL A 40 -2.10 8.84 2.17
C VAL A 40 -2.55 7.67 1.30
N ILE A 41 -2.15 7.67 0.04
CA ILE A 41 -2.45 6.59 -0.90
C ILE A 41 -1.17 5.79 -1.12
N VAL A 42 -1.20 4.49 -0.81
CA VAL A 42 -0.07 3.58 -1.07
C VAL A 42 -0.41 2.72 -2.29
N LEU A 43 0.44 2.78 -3.31
CA LEU A 43 0.23 2.02 -4.54
C LEU A 43 1.27 0.91 -4.72
N SER A 44 0.82 -0.21 -5.26
CA SER A 44 1.66 -1.24 -5.85
C SER A 44 2.00 -0.89 -7.31
N ALA A 45 2.96 -1.59 -7.89
CA ALA A 45 3.14 -1.63 -9.34
C ALA A 45 1.89 -2.19 -10.03
N MET A 46 1.74 -1.97 -11.33
CA MET A 46 0.69 -2.61 -12.14
C MET A 46 0.81 -4.13 -12.05
N ALA A 47 -0.33 -4.83 -12.13
CA ALA A 47 -0.34 -6.29 -12.10
C ALA A 47 0.60 -6.86 -13.17
N GLY A 48 1.48 -7.78 -12.77
CA GLY A 48 2.46 -8.43 -13.65
C GLY A 48 3.81 -7.69 -13.78
N GLU A 49 3.89 -6.40 -13.50
CA GLU A 49 5.14 -5.64 -13.70
C GLU A 49 6.27 -6.13 -12.78
N THR A 50 6.00 -6.41 -11.51
CA THR A 50 7.03 -6.96 -10.62
C THR A 50 7.54 -8.34 -11.09
N ASN A 51 6.64 -9.18 -11.63
CA ASN A 51 7.04 -10.47 -12.20
C ASN A 51 7.91 -10.28 -13.45
N LYS A 52 7.59 -9.31 -14.30
CA LYS A 52 8.41 -8.96 -15.47
C LYS A 52 9.80 -8.46 -15.06
N MET A 53 9.89 -7.62 -14.04
CA MET A 53 11.17 -7.18 -13.47
C MET A 53 11.98 -8.37 -12.93
N GLN A 54 11.32 -9.32 -12.26
CA GLN A 54 11.96 -10.54 -11.80
C GLN A 54 12.52 -11.38 -12.97
N GLN A 55 11.77 -11.50 -14.08
CA GLN A 55 12.26 -12.20 -15.28
C GLN A 55 13.54 -11.59 -15.81
N TYR A 56 13.68 -10.25 -15.86
CA TYR A 56 14.92 -9.60 -16.29
C TYR A 56 16.10 -9.96 -15.37
N ILE A 57 15.87 -10.00 -14.05
CA ILE A 57 16.90 -10.42 -13.07
C ILE A 57 17.32 -11.87 -13.32
N ASP A 58 16.35 -12.75 -13.55
CA ASP A 58 16.57 -14.17 -13.78
C ASP A 58 17.36 -14.40 -15.10
N GLU A 59 17.00 -13.67 -16.17
CA GLU A 59 17.68 -13.74 -17.50
C GLU A 59 19.16 -13.34 -17.42
N ILE A 60 19.51 -12.32 -16.63
CA ILE A 60 20.90 -11.90 -16.43
C ILE A 60 21.62 -12.65 -15.32
N SER A 61 20.92 -13.56 -14.63
CA SER A 61 21.47 -14.33 -13.50
C SER A 61 22.12 -13.43 -12.43
N SER A 62 21.47 -12.32 -12.09
CA SER A 62 22.02 -11.32 -11.17
C SER A 62 22.05 -11.84 -9.73
N ASP A 63 23.24 -11.89 -9.14
CA ASP A 63 23.45 -12.15 -7.72
C ASP A 63 23.50 -10.86 -6.87
N SER A 64 23.45 -9.71 -7.52
CA SER A 64 23.55 -8.41 -6.88
C SER A 64 22.21 -7.95 -6.31
N LYS A 65 22.08 -8.06 -5.00
CA LYS A 65 20.82 -7.79 -4.29
C LYS A 65 20.40 -6.31 -4.37
N LEU A 66 21.36 -5.39 -4.43
CA LEU A 66 21.10 -3.96 -4.52
C LEU A 66 20.43 -3.62 -5.84
N GLU A 67 21.02 -4.05 -6.96
CA GLU A 67 20.46 -3.82 -8.30
C GLU A 67 19.12 -4.52 -8.47
N ASN A 68 18.97 -5.73 -7.92
CA ASN A 68 17.72 -6.46 -7.93
C ASN A 68 16.60 -5.67 -7.23
N ASP A 69 16.86 -5.09 -6.05
CA ASP A 69 15.88 -4.27 -5.35
C ASP A 69 15.53 -2.99 -6.12
N LEU A 70 16.52 -2.35 -6.74
CA LEU A 70 16.28 -1.17 -7.58
C LEU A 70 15.39 -1.50 -8.79
N ILE A 71 15.62 -2.65 -9.44
CA ILE A 71 14.80 -3.13 -10.57
C ILE A 71 13.38 -3.44 -10.08
N LEU A 72 13.24 -4.24 -9.02
CA LEU A 72 11.95 -4.71 -8.52
C LEU A 72 11.03 -3.57 -8.06
N THR A 73 11.59 -2.49 -7.50
CA THR A 73 10.84 -1.36 -6.96
C THR A 73 10.54 -0.26 -7.97
N SER A 74 10.94 -0.42 -9.23
CA SER A 74 10.74 0.61 -10.26
C SER A 74 9.29 0.78 -10.71
N GLY A 75 8.48 -0.28 -10.61
CA GLY A 75 7.10 -0.28 -11.12
C GLY A 75 6.16 0.67 -10.39
N GLU A 76 6.34 0.86 -9.09
CA GLU A 76 5.55 1.76 -8.27
C GLU A 76 5.72 3.23 -8.66
N SER A 77 6.89 3.62 -9.19
CA SER A 77 7.15 4.98 -9.68
C SER A 77 6.16 5.39 -10.77
N VAL A 78 5.79 4.46 -11.63
CA VAL A 78 4.84 4.69 -12.73
C VAL A 78 3.42 4.90 -12.16
N THR A 79 2.97 4.03 -11.28
CA THR A 79 1.59 4.07 -10.77
C THR A 79 1.32 5.31 -9.92
N ILE A 80 2.25 5.70 -9.05
CA ILE A 80 2.09 6.92 -8.22
C ILE A 80 2.07 8.18 -9.08
N ALA A 81 2.92 8.25 -10.12
CA ALA A 81 2.96 9.40 -11.03
C ALA A 81 1.67 9.51 -11.85
N LEU A 82 1.16 8.40 -12.40
CA LEU A 82 -0.08 8.36 -13.17
C LEU A 82 -1.29 8.78 -12.32
N LEU A 83 -1.43 8.26 -11.12
CA LEU A 83 -2.53 8.64 -10.23
C LEU A 83 -2.44 10.14 -9.88
N SER A 84 -1.26 10.64 -9.52
CA SER A 84 -1.06 12.07 -9.22
C SER A 84 -1.43 12.95 -10.39
N ALA A 85 -1.02 12.59 -11.61
CA ALA A 85 -1.36 13.35 -12.81
C ALA A 85 -2.88 13.42 -13.05
N ILE A 86 -3.60 12.31 -12.82
CA ILE A 86 -5.06 12.27 -12.94
C ILE A 86 -5.73 13.13 -11.86
N LEU A 87 -5.28 13.03 -10.59
CA LEU A 87 -5.84 13.83 -9.48
C LEU A 87 -5.61 15.34 -9.68
N LYS A 88 -4.43 15.73 -10.19
CA LYS A 88 -4.15 17.14 -10.54
C LYS A 88 -5.09 17.67 -11.62
N LYS A 89 -5.44 16.87 -12.64
CA LYS A 89 -6.45 17.25 -13.64
C LYS A 89 -7.83 17.47 -13.00
N LYS A 90 -8.14 16.81 -11.90
CA LYS A 90 -9.34 17.00 -11.08
C LYS A 90 -9.20 18.12 -10.06
N LYS A 91 -8.12 18.93 -10.12
CA LYS A 91 -7.80 20.03 -9.19
C LYS A 91 -7.59 19.58 -7.73
N ILE A 92 -7.24 18.32 -7.50
CA ILE A 92 -6.89 17.79 -6.18
C ILE A 92 -5.40 18.04 -5.95
N ARG A 93 -5.05 18.66 -4.83
CA ARG A 93 -3.67 18.94 -4.43
C ARG A 93 -2.98 17.65 -4.00
N SER A 94 -2.38 16.95 -4.97
CA SER A 94 -1.70 15.67 -4.75
C SER A 94 -0.21 15.74 -5.09
N ILE A 95 0.59 14.87 -4.47
CA ILE A 95 2.02 14.71 -4.76
C ILE A 95 2.40 13.23 -4.79
N PRO A 96 3.14 12.75 -5.81
CA PRO A 96 3.72 11.41 -5.83
C PRO A 96 5.04 11.42 -5.07
N LEU A 97 5.27 10.42 -4.21
CA LEU A 97 6.43 10.32 -3.34
C LEU A 97 6.98 8.89 -3.37
N LEU A 98 8.27 8.78 -3.62
CA LEU A 98 9.03 7.54 -3.47
C LEU A 98 9.38 7.28 -2.00
N GLY A 99 9.67 6.04 -1.64
CA GLY A 99 9.95 5.63 -0.27
C GLY A 99 11.08 6.43 0.41
N TRP A 100 12.10 6.86 -0.35
CA TRP A 100 13.18 7.69 0.17
C TRP A 100 12.78 9.15 0.41
N GLN A 101 11.74 9.67 -0.26
CA GLN A 101 11.26 11.05 -0.08
C GLN A 101 10.44 11.23 1.20
N VAL A 102 9.85 10.16 1.71
CA VAL A 102 9.13 10.07 3.00
C VAL A 102 9.90 9.26 4.04
N PRO A 103 11.22 9.32 4.07
CA PRO A 103 12.20 8.35 4.57
C PRO A 103 11.59 7.13 5.28
N ILE A 104 11.21 6.12 4.48
CA ILE A 104 10.84 4.80 4.99
C ILE A 104 12.15 4.05 5.22
N ILE A 105 12.67 4.14 6.44
CA ILE A 105 13.96 3.55 6.80
C ILE A 105 13.81 2.05 7.04
N THR A 106 14.69 1.27 6.42
CA THR A 106 14.71 -0.19 6.55
C THR A 106 16.05 -0.70 7.07
N ASP A 107 16.06 -2.00 7.43
CA ASP A 107 17.31 -2.74 7.60
C ASP A 107 17.98 -3.01 6.23
N GLU A 108 19.15 -3.68 6.26
CA GLU A 108 19.97 -3.99 5.07
C GLU A 108 19.63 -5.36 4.43
N ASN A 109 18.49 -5.97 4.81
CA ASN A 109 18.06 -7.25 4.28
C ASN A 109 17.36 -7.08 2.92
N TYR A 110 18.12 -6.84 1.86
CA TYR A 110 17.58 -6.73 0.51
C TYR A 110 16.58 -7.83 0.17
N GLN A 111 15.53 -7.50 -0.61
CA GLN A 111 14.42 -8.37 -1.03
C GLN A 111 13.46 -8.80 0.10
N LYS A 112 13.81 -8.56 1.37
CA LYS A 112 13.01 -8.91 2.56
C LYS A 112 13.21 -7.88 3.68
N ALA A 113 13.49 -6.65 3.33
CA ALA A 113 13.78 -5.60 4.30
C ALA A 113 12.63 -5.38 5.28
N LYS A 114 12.98 -5.03 6.51
CA LYS A 114 12.02 -4.66 7.55
C LYS A 114 12.04 -3.15 7.73
N ILE A 115 10.88 -2.54 7.82
CA ILE A 115 10.75 -1.13 8.16
C ILE A 115 11.16 -0.95 9.62
N LEU A 116 12.14 -0.08 9.85
CA LEU A 116 12.66 0.27 11.17
C LEU A 116 12.04 1.57 11.68
N ASN A 117 11.85 2.54 10.78
CA ASN A 117 11.31 3.86 11.12
C ASN A 117 10.64 4.50 9.89
N ILE A 118 9.68 5.38 10.14
CA ILE A 118 9.08 6.26 9.14
C ILE A 118 9.09 7.68 9.71
N ASP A 119 9.55 8.64 8.91
CA ASP A 119 9.62 10.04 9.29
C ASP A 119 8.21 10.69 9.23
N LYS A 120 7.53 10.68 10.39
CA LYS A 120 6.19 11.30 10.57
C LYS A 120 6.23 12.80 10.27
N GLU A 121 7.26 13.51 10.70
CA GLU A 121 7.37 14.96 10.52
C GLU A 121 7.48 15.31 9.02
N ARG A 122 8.23 14.51 8.27
CA ARG A 122 8.33 14.69 6.82
C ARG A 122 6.99 14.50 6.11
N ILE A 123 6.20 13.54 6.54
CA ILE A 123 4.83 13.34 6.01
C ILE A 123 3.95 14.53 6.35
N ASN A 124 4.00 15.02 7.58
CA ASN A 124 3.23 16.20 8.02
C ASN A 124 3.63 17.46 7.24
N ASP A 125 4.90 17.62 6.91
CA ASP A 125 5.38 18.76 6.09
C ASP A 125 4.74 18.75 4.69
N PHE A 126 4.63 17.60 4.05
CA PHE A 126 3.94 17.47 2.77
C PHE A 126 2.46 17.83 2.88
N PHE A 127 1.80 17.50 3.98
CA PHE A 127 0.40 17.84 4.21
C PHE A 127 0.12 19.34 4.39
N LYS A 128 1.13 20.18 4.63
CA LYS A 128 0.98 21.63 4.65
C LYS A 128 0.56 22.21 3.29
N GLN A 129 0.98 21.55 2.19
CA GLN A 129 0.73 22.02 0.82
C GLN A 129 -0.17 21.07 0.01
N HIS A 130 -0.40 19.84 0.46
CA HIS A 130 -1.13 18.82 -0.26
C HIS A 130 -2.23 18.21 0.60
N ASP A 131 -3.29 17.72 -0.04
CA ASP A 131 -4.37 16.98 0.62
C ASP A 131 -4.22 15.49 0.45
N VAL A 132 -3.51 15.06 -0.61
CA VAL A 132 -3.29 13.66 -0.97
C VAL A 132 -1.80 13.41 -1.20
N LEU A 133 -1.21 12.54 -0.41
CA LEU A 133 0.15 12.03 -0.61
C LEU A 133 0.05 10.65 -1.24
N ILE A 134 0.71 10.44 -2.38
CA ILE A 134 0.68 9.16 -3.09
C ILE A 134 2.07 8.53 -2.97
N ILE A 135 2.18 7.50 -2.16
CA ILE A 135 3.46 6.91 -1.77
C ILE A 135 3.65 5.57 -2.47
N ALA A 136 4.84 5.35 -3.02
CA ALA A 136 5.23 4.06 -3.56
C ALA A 136 5.29 3.02 -2.44
N GLY A 137 4.49 1.96 -2.55
CA GLY A 137 4.56 0.82 -1.66
C GLY A 137 5.78 -0.07 -1.95
N PHE A 138 5.95 -1.13 -1.16
CA PHE A 138 6.94 -2.19 -1.39
C PHE A 138 8.40 -1.78 -1.21
N GLN A 139 8.74 -0.51 -1.03
CA GLN A 139 10.10 0.01 -0.99
C GLN A 139 10.39 0.86 0.25
N GLY A 140 11.68 0.91 0.60
CA GLY A 140 12.25 1.84 1.55
C GLY A 140 13.72 2.10 1.21
N ILE A 141 14.45 2.69 2.14
CA ILE A 141 15.90 2.90 2.04
C ILE A 141 16.60 2.41 3.31
N ASN A 142 17.79 1.86 3.13
CA ASN A 142 18.64 1.48 4.26
C ASN A 142 19.46 2.67 4.80
N SER A 143 20.26 2.43 5.83
CA SER A 143 21.12 3.43 6.46
C SER A 143 22.14 4.07 5.52
N LEU A 144 22.49 3.39 4.43
CA LEU A 144 23.42 3.86 3.39
C LEU A 144 22.72 4.65 2.27
N GLY A 145 21.39 4.81 2.32
CA GLY A 145 20.60 5.51 1.30
C GLY A 145 20.25 4.66 0.07
N PHE A 146 20.52 3.36 0.08
CA PHE A 146 20.16 2.47 -1.01
C PHE A 146 18.73 1.95 -0.87
N VAL A 147 18.05 1.83 -2.01
CA VAL A 147 16.69 1.30 -2.06
C VAL A 147 16.67 -0.17 -1.65
N THR A 148 15.66 -0.53 -0.87
CA THR A 148 15.40 -1.89 -0.42
C THR A 148 13.95 -2.27 -0.69
N SER A 149 13.69 -3.52 -1.03
CA SER A 149 12.34 -4.05 -1.19
C SER A 149 11.90 -4.86 0.03
N LEU A 150 10.61 -4.77 0.35
CA LEU A 150 10.02 -5.36 1.56
C LEU A 150 9.58 -6.82 1.38
N GLY A 151 9.73 -7.36 0.17
CA GLY A 151 9.27 -8.69 -0.18
C GLY A 151 7.74 -8.81 -0.30
N ARG A 152 7.22 -10.05 -0.31
CA ARG A 152 5.79 -10.31 -0.51
C ARG A 152 4.92 -9.55 0.49
N GLY A 153 3.80 -8.97 0.02
CA GLY A 153 2.90 -8.15 0.82
C GLY A 153 3.51 -6.81 1.26
N GLY A 154 4.60 -6.39 0.61
CA GLY A 154 5.33 -5.17 0.98
C GLY A 154 4.48 -3.92 0.91
N SER A 155 3.57 -3.77 -0.06
CA SER A 155 2.69 -2.60 -0.15
C SER A 155 1.66 -2.55 0.98
N ASP A 156 1.12 -3.70 1.42
CA ASP A 156 0.26 -3.77 2.61
C ASP A 156 1.04 -3.38 3.86
N THR A 157 2.26 -3.92 3.99
CA THR A 157 3.16 -3.59 5.10
C THR A 157 3.51 -2.09 5.10
N THR A 158 3.78 -1.49 3.93
CA THR A 158 4.02 -0.04 3.79
C THR A 158 2.82 0.76 4.29
N ALA A 159 1.60 0.41 3.84
CA ALA A 159 0.38 1.14 4.21
C ALA A 159 0.12 1.09 5.73
N VAL A 160 0.20 -0.08 6.32
CA VAL A 160 0.00 -0.26 7.76
C VAL A 160 1.09 0.43 8.57
N ALA A 161 2.36 0.36 8.13
CA ALA A 161 3.47 1.04 8.81
C ALA A 161 3.32 2.56 8.77
N ILE A 162 2.95 3.13 7.62
CA ILE A 162 2.67 4.57 7.51
C ILE A 162 1.48 4.94 8.39
N ALA A 163 0.36 4.21 8.31
CA ALA A 163 -0.82 4.50 9.10
C ALA A 163 -0.54 4.48 10.61
N SER A 164 0.26 3.51 11.06
CA SER A 164 0.70 3.44 12.45
C SER A 164 1.61 4.60 12.84
N ALA A 165 2.58 4.96 11.98
CA ALA A 165 3.54 6.04 12.27
C ALA A 165 2.88 7.41 12.37
N ILE A 166 1.89 7.70 11.52
CA ILE A 166 1.17 8.99 11.51
C ILE A 166 -0.08 8.99 12.38
N GLU A 167 -0.36 7.90 13.08
CA GLU A 167 -1.56 7.73 13.92
C GLU A 167 -2.85 7.97 13.12
N ALA A 168 -2.95 7.34 11.96
CA ALA A 168 -4.12 7.47 11.10
C ALA A 168 -5.39 6.93 11.77
N ASP A 169 -6.54 7.54 11.48
CA ASP A 169 -7.84 7.10 12.02
C ASP A 169 -8.23 5.70 11.52
N ARG A 170 -7.81 5.33 10.31
CA ARG A 170 -8.00 3.99 9.72
C ARG A 170 -7.03 3.73 8.58
N CYS A 171 -6.87 2.46 8.25
CA CYS A 171 -6.14 2.00 7.07
C CYS A 171 -7.05 1.11 6.21
N ASP A 172 -7.33 1.53 4.98
CA ASP A 172 -8.21 0.87 4.04
C ASP A 172 -7.38 0.10 3.00
N ILE A 173 -7.55 -1.21 2.94
CA ILE A 173 -6.88 -2.09 1.97
C ILE A 173 -7.86 -2.41 0.85
N TYR A 174 -7.66 -1.79 -0.31
CA TYR A 174 -8.45 -2.03 -1.51
C TYR A 174 -7.86 -3.19 -2.32
N THR A 175 -8.71 -4.14 -2.64
CA THR A 175 -8.36 -5.37 -3.38
C THR A 175 -9.47 -5.72 -4.38
N ASP A 176 -9.38 -6.88 -5.01
CA ASP A 176 -10.40 -7.42 -5.93
C ASP A 176 -11.58 -8.10 -5.23
N VAL A 177 -11.52 -8.26 -3.91
CA VAL A 177 -12.63 -8.73 -3.07
C VAL A 177 -13.16 -7.60 -2.19
N ASP A 178 -14.42 -7.67 -1.80
CA ASP A 178 -15.10 -6.62 -1.03
C ASP A 178 -15.05 -6.82 0.49
N GLY A 179 -14.24 -7.78 0.95
CA GLY A 179 -14.06 -8.07 2.38
C GLY A 179 -13.44 -9.42 2.65
N VAL A 180 -13.39 -9.79 3.92
CA VAL A 180 -12.96 -11.12 4.37
C VAL A 180 -14.17 -12.05 4.43
N TYR A 181 -14.01 -13.28 3.93
CA TYR A 181 -15.04 -14.30 3.89
C TYR A 181 -14.64 -15.52 4.71
N ASN A 182 -15.63 -16.28 5.20
CA ASN A 182 -15.40 -17.53 5.94
C ASN A 182 -14.90 -18.68 5.06
N ALA A 183 -14.94 -18.53 3.74
CA ALA A 183 -14.36 -19.42 2.74
C ALA A 183 -14.14 -18.61 1.46
N ASP A 184 -13.34 -19.13 0.51
CA ASP A 184 -13.16 -18.48 -0.79
C ASP A 184 -14.51 -18.43 -1.54
N PRO A 185 -15.08 -17.24 -1.83
CA PRO A 185 -16.38 -17.12 -2.49
C PRO A 185 -16.36 -17.63 -3.94
N ASN A 186 -15.17 -17.72 -4.57
CA ASN A 186 -15.05 -18.30 -5.91
C ASN A 186 -15.14 -19.83 -5.89
N LEU A 187 -14.80 -20.47 -4.79
CA LEU A 187 -14.86 -21.91 -4.60
C LEU A 187 -16.13 -22.36 -3.89
N VAL A 188 -16.63 -21.54 -2.97
CA VAL A 188 -17.78 -21.83 -2.13
C VAL A 188 -18.86 -20.76 -2.33
N PRO A 189 -19.86 -20.99 -3.21
CA PRO A 189 -20.92 -20.00 -3.51
C PRO A 189 -21.76 -19.54 -2.29
N LYS A 190 -21.72 -20.31 -1.21
CA LYS A 190 -22.42 -19.98 0.06
C LYS A 190 -21.50 -19.30 1.08
N ALA A 191 -20.28 -18.94 0.69
CA ALA A 191 -19.37 -18.19 1.56
C ALA A 191 -20.03 -16.89 2.03
N LYS A 192 -19.85 -16.56 3.31
CA LYS A 192 -20.43 -15.35 3.91
C LYS A 192 -19.33 -14.38 4.25
N LYS A 193 -19.55 -13.12 3.90
CA LYS A 193 -18.69 -12.01 4.31
C LYS A 193 -18.75 -11.86 5.82
N ILE A 194 -17.58 -11.70 6.44
CA ILE A 194 -17.43 -11.47 7.86
C ILE A 194 -17.35 -9.95 8.08
N PRO A 195 -18.31 -9.33 8.75
CA PRO A 195 -18.36 -7.89 8.87
C PRO A 195 -17.29 -7.30 9.80
N LYS A 196 -16.83 -8.09 10.77
CA LYS A 196 -15.83 -7.70 11.76
C LYS A 196 -15.09 -8.94 12.28
N LEU A 197 -13.76 -8.83 12.36
CA LEU A 197 -12.84 -9.87 12.84
C LEU A 197 -11.90 -9.28 13.88
N ALA A 198 -11.55 -10.07 14.90
CA ALA A 198 -10.42 -9.77 15.77
C ALA A 198 -9.09 -10.00 14.99
N PHE A 199 -8.01 -9.36 15.43
CA PHE A 199 -6.70 -9.53 14.78
C PHE A 199 -6.19 -10.96 14.87
N GLU A 200 -6.42 -11.62 16.00
CA GLU A 200 -6.03 -13.01 16.23
C GLU A 200 -6.70 -13.95 15.22
N GLU A 201 -8.00 -13.77 15.00
CA GLU A 201 -8.77 -14.54 14.01
C GLU A 201 -8.23 -14.31 12.59
N MET A 202 -7.93 -13.03 12.25
CA MET A 202 -7.38 -12.70 10.93
C MET A 202 -5.96 -13.26 10.75
N LEU A 203 -5.13 -13.28 11.80
CA LEU A 203 -3.81 -13.91 11.77
C LEU A 203 -3.90 -15.40 11.51
N GLU A 204 -4.79 -16.11 12.18
CA GLU A 204 -5.04 -17.54 11.96
C GLU A 204 -5.48 -17.78 10.52
N MET A 205 -6.48 -17.05 10.03
CA MET A 205 -6.96 -17.16 8.65
C MET A 205 -5.85 -16.89 7.63
N SER A 206 -5.02 -15.87 7.84
CA SER A 206 -3.92 -15.51 6.94
C SER A 206 -2.82 -16.59 6.94
N SER A 207 -2.53 -17.20 8.08
CA SER A 207 -1.55 -18.27 8.22
C SER A 207 -2.00 -19.57 7.53
N LEU A 208 -3.32 -19.81 7.51
CA LEU A 208 -3.95 -20.99 6.88
C LEU A 208 -4.22 -20.79 5.38
N GLY A 209 -3.85 -19.64 4.81
CA GLY A 209 -3.90 -19.42 3.37
C GLY A 209 -4.97 -18.43 2.87
N ALA A 210 -5.67 -17.73 3.75
CA ALA A 210 -6.50 -16.60 3.33
C ALA A 210 -5.63 -15.48 2.74
N LYS A 211 -5.79 -15.21 1.44
CA LYS A 211 -4.89 -14.32 0.67
C LYS A 211 -5.29 -12.84 0.72
N VAL A 212 -6.28 -12.47 1.52
CA VAL A 212 -6.87 -11.12 1.52
C VAL A 212 -5.92 -10.10 2.17
N LEU A 213 -5.28 -10.48 3.28
CA LEU A 213 -4.27 -9.67 3.98
C LEU A 213 -3.01 -10.50 4.24
N HIS A 214 -1.88 -9.84 4.18
CA HIS A 214 -0.60 -10.49 4.50
C HIS A 214 -0.40 -10.55 6.03
N THR A 215 0.03 -11.71 6.55
CA THR A 215 0.25 -11.94 7.99
C THR A 215 1.06 -10.82 8.64
N ARG A 216 2.18 -10.39 8.02
CA ARG A 216 3.01 -9.29 8.55
C ARG A 216 2.27 -7.95 8.70
N SER A 217 1.35 -7.64 7.79
CA SER A 217 0.56 -6.40 7.89
C SER A 217 -0.48 -6.48 9.00
N VAL A 218 -1.08 -7.65 9.21
CA VAL A 218 -2.03 -7.90 10.31
C VAL A 218 -1.34 -7.83 11.67
N GLU A 219 -0.16 -8.48 11.83
CA GLU A 219 0.67 -8.40 13.04
C GLU A 219 1.04 -6.96 13.39
N LEU A 220 1.45 -6.19 12.38
CA LEU A 220 1.82 -4.79 12.57
C LEU A 220 0.61 -3.93 12.99
N ALA A 221 -0.55 -4.14 12.38
CA ALA A 221 -1.79 -3.45 12.74
C ALA A 221 -2.24 -3.80 14.16
N MET A 222 -2.20 -5.08 14.52
CA MET A 222 -2.49 -5.57 15.87
C MET A 222 -1.60 -4.90 16.93
N LYS A 223 -0.28 -4.90 16.69
CA LYS A 223 0.70 -4.29 17.61
C LYS A 223 0.42 -2.81 17.86
N ASN A 224 -0.10 -2.09 16.87
CA ASN A 224 -0.37 -0.65 16.95
C ASN A 224 -1.87 -0.32 17.18
N ASN A 225 -2.71 -1.32 17.41
CA ASN A 225 -4.16 -1.19 17.57
C ASN A 225 -4.82 -0.35 16.45
N LEU A 226 -4.36 -0.53 15.21
CA LEU A 226 -4.79 0.21 14.03
C LEU A 226 -5.99 -0.46 13.38
N THR A 227 -7.10 0.23 13.22
CA THR A 227 -8.27 -0.30 12.50
C THR A 227 -7.95 -0.51 11.01
N LEU A 228 -8.11 -1.75 10.54
CA LEU A 228 -8.02 -2.11 9.13
C LEU A 228 -9.41 -2.34 8.52
N GLN A 229 -9.61 -1.88 7.29
CA GLN A 229 -10.77 -2.22 6.49
C GLN A 229 -10.33 -2.87 5.18
N VAL A 230 -11.07 -3.90 4.74
CA VAL A 230 -10.88 -4.52 3.42
C VAL A 230 -12.06 -4.10 2.54
N LEU A 231 -11.76 -3.48 1.41
CA LEU A 231 -12.72 -2.86 0.51
C LEU A 231 -12.47 -3.30 -0.93
N SER A 232 -13.54 -3.30 -1.74
CA SER A 232 -13.40 -3.55 -3.18
C SER A 232 -12.93 -2.30 -3.92
N SER A 233 -12.00 -2.49 -4.85
CA SER A 233 -11.63 -1.48 -5.85
C SER A 233 -12.41 -1.61 -7.16
N ILE A 234 -13.35 -2.55 -7.25
CA ILE A 234 -14.05 -2.91 -8.51
C ILE A 234 -15.43 -2.27 -8.58
N THR A 235 -16.03 -1.92 -7.45
CA THR A 235 -17.39 -1.36 -7.36
C THR A 235 -17.40 0.15 -7.34
#